data_30e0213e7a13575831838acbab34ddda
#
_entry.id   30e0213e7a13575831838acbab34ddda
#
_cell.length_a   1.000
_cell.length_b   1.000
_cell.length_c   1.000
_cell.angle_alpha   90.00
_cell.angle_beta   90.00
_cell.angle_gamma   90.00
#
_symmetry.space_group_name_H-M   'P 1'
#
loop_
_entity.id
_entity.type
_entity.pdbx_description
1 polymer ?
#
loop_
_entity_poly.entity_id
_entity_poly.type
_entity_poly.pdbx_seq_one_letter_code
_entity_poly.pdbx_strand_id
1 'polypeptide(L)'
;MSGLTGRSSRAGTIVARTTPRGGGVLHGGARADQEAALFEGALMSPLGIPPAEALAVLRGMLLIRRFEERCAELYTLQKIRGFLHLYIGEEAVVVGAMRALEDDDAVVAAYREHGHALLRGVSPAAAMAEMYGKATGCARGRGGSMHLFCAERRFYGGYAIVAGGLPIAVGLALSDKLAGRRRVTAVFFGDGATDEGEFHESLNLAALWSLPVLFLCENNQYAMGTALARHAANPRLIDIPAAHRVPAEQVDGMDVLAVEQATRRAAAAVREAAGPRFLELLTYRFRAHSMYDAERYRDRGEVAAWRKRDPIDLFVARLRAEGHLDDGALARIEGEAAAEVAAAVKAAEEAPLEPVEDLTRFVYAREVM
;
A
#
# COMPACT_ATOMS: atom_id res chain seq x y z
N MET A 1 31.36 16.98 -57.84
CA MET A 1 32.81 16.90 -57.67
C MET A 1 32.98 16.13 -56.38
N SER A 2 33.23 14.86 -56.51
CA SER A 2 34.49 14.06 -56.50
C SER A 2 35.03 14.03 -55.07
N GLY A 3 35.29 12.92 -54.38
CA GLY A 3 35.52 11.52 -54.72
C GLY A 3 35.79 10.80 -53.43
N LEU A 4 35.27 9.59 -53.18
CA LEU A 4 35.91 8.28 -53.31
C LEU A 4 37.27 8.12 -52.59
N THR A 5 37.34 7.20 -51.67
CA THR A 5 38.06 5.91 -51.58
C THR A 5 38.30 5.60 -50.08
N GLY A 6 38.01 4.46 -49.44
CA GLY A 6 38.15 3.07 -49.86
C GLY A 6 39.34 2.39 -49.15
N ARG A 7 39.07 1.32 -48.40
CA ARG A 7 39.85 0.11 -48.04
C ARG A 7 39.61 -0.32 -46.59
N SER A 8 39.02 -1.46 -46.35
CA SER A 8 39.40 -2.86 -46.56
C SER A 8 40.19 -3.48 -45.37
N SER A 9 39.46 -4.38 -44.70
CA SER A 9 39.81 -5.71 -44.18
C SER A 9 41.09 -5.93 -43.34
N ARG A 10 40.95 -6.58 -42.23
CA ARG A 10 41.52 -7.93 -42.00
C ARG A 10 40.94 -8.58 -40.76
N ALA A 11 40.42 -9.78 -40.98
CA ALA A 11 40.17 -10.80 -39.97
C ALA A 11 41.47 -11.37 -39.42
N GLY A 12 41.51 -11.70 -38.15
CA GLY A 12 42.57 -12.40 -37.49
C GLY A 12 42.04 -13.45 -36.53
N THR A 13 41.87 -14.66 -37.03
CA THR A 13 41.60 -15.89 -36.29
C THR A 13 42.87 -16.28 -35.53
N ILE A 14 42.79 -16.54 -34.22
CA ILE A 14 43.83 -17.30 -33.51
C ILE A 14 43.16 -18.44 -32.73
N VAL A 15 43.71 -19.60 -33.06
CA VAL A 15 43.35 -20.97 -32.71
C VAL A 15 43.72 -21.31 -31.26
N ALA A 16 42.94 -22.19 -30.70
CA ALA A 16 43.07 -22.84 -29.40
C ALA A 16 44.39 -23.55 -29.19
N ARG A 17 44.85 -23.60 -27.95
CA ARG A 17 45.67 -24.70 -27.42
C ARG A 17 45.19 -25.11 -26.03
N THR A 18 44.71 -26.33 -25.96
CA THR A 18 44.43 -27.14 -24.77
C THR A 18 45.72 -27.74 -24.23
N THR A 19 45.91 -27.82 -22.92
CA THR A 19 46.35 -29.03 -22.21
C THR A 19 46.10 -28.94 -20.71
N PRO A 20 45.93 -30.07 -20.02
CA PRO A 20 45.26 -30.19 -18.72
C PRO A 20 46.26 -30.59 -17.59
N ARG A 21 45.77 -30.48 -16.33
CA ARG A 21 46.10 -31.21 -15.08
C ARG A 21 45.84 -30.26 -13.89
N GLY A 22 45.25 -30.61 -12.82
CA GLY A 22 45.06 -31.83 -12.08
C GLY A 22 44.24 -31.51 -10.82
N GLY A 23 43.69 -32.51 -10.23
CA GLY A 23 42.69 -32.69 -9.23
C GLY A 23 42.75 -31.88 -7.94
N GLY A 24 41.58 -31.69 -7.41
CA GLY A 24 41.33 -31.23 -6.05
C GLY A 24 39.85 -31.40 -5.75
N VAL A 25 39.43 -32.54 -5.23
CA VAL A 25 38.12 -32.81 -4.70
C VAL A 25 37.96 -31.99 -3.42
N LEU A 26 37.05 -31.04 -3.38
CA LEU A 26 36.60 -30.44 -2.15
C LEU A 26 35.08 -30.61 -2.04
N HIS A 27 34.69 -31.30 -0.99
CA HIS A 27 33.33 -31.49 -0.51
C HIS A 27 32.68 -30.14 -0.22
N GLY A 28 31.79 -29.67 -1.08
CA GLY A 28 30.96 -28.48 -0.92
C GLY A 28 29.51 -28.68 -1.35
N GLY A 29 29.12 -29.86 -1.83
CA GLY A 29 27.79 -30.13 -2.38
C GLY A 29 26.68 -30.43 -1.38
N ALA A 30 27.04 -30.88 -0.17
CA ALA A 30 26.00 -31.41 0.76
C ALA A 30 25.23 -30.36 1.57
N ARG A 31 25.67 -29.12 1.63
CA ARG A 31 24.93 -28.04 2.35
C ARG A 31 23.95 -27.28 1.45
N ALA A 32 24.32 -27.03 0.22
CA ALA A 32 23.41 -26.38 -0.74
C ALA A 32 22.22 -27.27 -1.11
N ASP A 33 22.44 -28.59 -1.22
CA ASP A 33 21.38 -29.57 -1.48
C ASP A 33 20.47 -29.79 -0.26
N GLN A 34 20.98 -29.62 0.97
CA GLN A 34 20.15 -29.67 2.18
C GLN A 34 19.32 -28.39 2.40
N GLU A 35 19.82 -27.22 2.04
CA GLU A 35 19.03 -25.99 2.05
C GLU A 35 17.99 -25.97 0.93
N ALA A 36 18.30 -26.46 -0.25
CA ALA A 36 17.33 -26.63 -1.34
C ALA A 36 16.23 -27.66 -0.98
N ALA A 37 16.60 -28.77 -0.34
CA ALA A 37 15.63 -29.80 0.11
C ALA A 37 14.73 -29.33 1.26
N LEU A 38 15.16 -28.36 2.07
CA LEU A 38 14.31 -27.73 3.08
C LEU A 38 13.27 -26.74 2.48
N PHE A 39 13.54 -26.22 1.27
CA PHE A 39 12.57 -25.39 0.53
C PHE A 39 11.60 -26.19 -0.34
N GLU A 40 11.94 -27.42 -0.76
CA GLU A 40 11.05 -28.28 -1.56
C GLU A 40 10.03 -29.09 -0.73
N GLY A 41 10.16 -29.10 0.60
CA GLY A 41 9.26 -29.84 1.51
C GLY A 41 8.20 -29.01 2.21
N ALA A 42 8.14 -27.71 2.02
CA ALA A 42 7.00 -26.91 2.48
C ALA A 42 5.82 -27.22 1.56
N LEU A 43 4.92 -28.11 2.00
CA LEU A 43 3.59 -28.29 1.41
C LEU A 43 3.01 -26.91 1.14
N MET A 44 3.01 -26.50 -0.14
CA MET A 44 2.35 -25.28 -0.56
C MET A 44 0.89 -25.42 -0.14
N SER A 45 0.49 -24.64 0.86
CA SER A 45 -0.91 -24.53 1.26
C SER A 45 -1.75 -24.20 0.01
N PRO A 46 -3.00 -24.67 -0.10
CA PRO A 46 -3.93 -24.21 -1.12
C PRO A 46 -4.05 -22.67 -1.15
N LEU A 47 -3.68 -21.97 -0.08
CA LEU A 47 -3.53 -20.51 -0.04
C LEU A 47 -2.39 -19.98 -0.92
N GLY A 48 -1.41 -20.80 -1.30
CA GLY A 48 -0.22 -20.38 -2.04
C GLY A 48 0.81 -19.59 -1.21
N ILE A 49 0.62 -19.51 0.12
CA ILE A 49 1.54 -18.89 1.07
C ILE A 49 1.75 -19.80 2.29
N PRO A 50 2.90 -19.71 2.99
CA PRO A 50 3.15 -20.48 4.20
C PRO A 50 2.15 -20.15 5.33
N PRO A 51 1.77 -21.12 6.20
CA PRO A 51 0.83 -20.87 7.29
C PRO A 51 1.22 -19.72 8.22
N ALA A 52 2.49 -19.57 8.55
CA ALA A 52 2.98 -18.48 9.39
C ALA A 52 2.75 -17.10 8.74
N GLU A 53 2.96 -17.01 7.43
CA GLU A 53 2.67 -15.79 6.67
C GLU A 53 1.17 -15.52 6.59
N ALA A 54 0.35 -16.56 6.42
CA ALA A 54 -1.10 -16.43 6.41
C ALA A 54 -1.64 -15.89 7.74
N LEU A 55 -1.09 -16.35 8.87
CA LEU A 55 -1.44 -15.80 10.19
C LEU A 55 -0.96 -14.36 10.36
N ALA A 56 0.19 -13.98 9.79
CA ALA A 56 0.67 -12.60 9.79
C ALA A 56 -0.23 -11.67 8.94
N VAL A 57 -0.77 -12.16 7.82
CA VAL A 57 -1.79 -11.45 7.02
C VAL A 57 -3.04 -11.19 7.84
N LEU A 58 -3.57 -12.21 8.51
CA LEU A 58 -4.74 -12.08 9.39
C LEU A 58 -4.47 -11.06 10.50
N ARG A 59 -3.30 -11.16 11.16
CA ARG A 59 -2.90 -10.22 12.22
C ARG A 59 -2.86 -8.78 11.71
N GLY A 60 -2.35 -8.55 10.49
CA GLY A 60 -2.31 -7.23 9.88
C GLY A 60 -3.71 -6.64 9.70
N MET A 61 -4.65 -7.40 9.16
CA MET A 61 -6.04 -6.96 9.00
C MET A 61 -6.73 -6.71 10.35
N LEU A 62 -6.53 -7.59 11.33
CA LEU A 62 -7.08 -7.45 12.68
C LEU A 62 -6.51 -6.23 13.42
N LEU A 63 -5.21 -5.97 13.30
CA LEU A 63 -4.59 -4.78 13.90
C LEU A 63 -5.23 -3.49 13.35
N ILE A 64 -5.38 -3.39 12.03
CA ILE A 64 -6.04 -2.24 11.40
C ILE A 64 -7.48 -2.11 11.91
N ARG A 65 -8.26 -3.19 11.89
CA ARG A 65 -9.65 -3.19 12.36
C ARG A 65 -9.76 -2.70 13.80
N ARG A 66 -8.96 -3.27 14.72
CA ARG A 66 -8.97 -2.89 16.15
C ARG A 66 -8.49 -1.45 16.37
N PHE A 67 -7.49 -1.02 15.61
CA PHE A 67 -7.02 0.36 15.65
C PHE A 67 -8.11 1.35 15.23
N GLU A 68 -8.80 1.08 14.13
CA GLU A 68 -9.87 1.93 13.60
C GLU A 68 -11.10 1.94 14.51
N GLU A 69 -11.51 0.79 15.05
CA GLU A 69 -12.61 0.70 16.02
C GLU A 69 -12.29 1.53 17.27
N ARG A 70 -11.06 1.44 17.76
CA ARG A 70 -10.62 2.24 18.91
C ARG A 70 -10.56 3.74 18.58
N CYS A 71 -10.13 4.11 17.39
CA CYS A 71 -10.17 5.50 16.93
C CYS A 71 -11.60 6.05 16.92
N ALA A 72 -12.58 5.26 16.48
CA ALA A 72 -13.98 5.66 16.48
C ALA A 72 -14.52 5.94 17.91
N GLU A 73 -14.16 5.08 18.87
CA GLU A 73 -14.50 5.28 20.28
C GLU A 73 -13.87 6.57 20.83
N LEU A 74 -12.57 6.75 20.59
CA LEU A 74 -11.81 7.91 21.05
C LEU A 74 -12.27 9.21 20.44
N TYR A 75 -12.76 9.17 19.19
CA TYR A 75 -13.40 10.31 18.54
C TYR A 75 -14.70 10.70 19.28
N THR A 76 -15.54 9.71 19.62
CA THR A 76 -16.76 9.95 20.40
C THR A 76 -16.47 10.55 21.76
N LEU A 77 -15.33 10.16 22.38
CA LEU A 77 -14.82 10.73 23.63
C LEU A 77 -14.10 12.07 23.45
N GLN A 78 -14.07 12.64 22.26
CA GLN A 78 -13.39 13.90 21.90
C GLN A 78 -11.88 13.91 22.17
N LYS A 79 -11.26 12.73 22.24
CA LYS A 79 -9.79 12.57 22.38
C LYS A 79 -9.11 12.79 21.02
N ILE A 80 -9.70 12.29 19.95
CA ILE A 80 -9.29 12.55 18.57
C ILE A 80 -10.17 13.67 18.04
N ARG A 81 -9.57 14.69 17.42
CA ARG A 81 -10.25 15.88 16.91
C ARG A 81 -10.07 16.02 15.40
N GLY A 82 -10.84 16.91 14.79
CA GLY A 82 -10.82 17.10 13.35
C GLY A 82 -11.66 16.05 12.61
N PHE A 83 -11.36 15.81 11.33
CA PHE A 83 -12.03 14.79 10.55
C PHE A 83 -11.31 13.46 10.72
N LEU A 84 -12.07 12.41 10.99
CA LEU A 84 -11.59 11.03 11.13
C LEU A 84 -12.28 10.14 10.11
N HIS A 85 -11.48 9.50 9.24
CA HIS A 85 -11.94 8.62 8.18
C HIS A 85 -11.44 7.20 8.46
N LEU A 86 -12.36 6.27 8.70
CA LEU A 86 -12.04 4.91 9.10
C LEU A 86 -11.87 3.98 7.90
N TYR A 87 -10.88 3.11 7.94
CA TYR A 87 -10.55 2.14 6.88
C TYR A 87 -11.28 0.80 7.03
N ILE A 88 -12.33 0.74 7.87
CA ILE A 88 -13.06 -0.48 8.19
C ILE A 88 -13.82 -1.02 6.97
N GLY A 89 -13.50 -2.24 6.57
CA GLY A 89 -14.04 -2.95 5.41
C GLY A 89 -13.07 -3.03 4.22
N GLU A 90 -12.00 -2.26 4.24
CA GLU A 90 -11.03 -2.13 3.16
C GLU A 90 -9.66 -2.78 3.51
N GLU A 91 -9.55 -3.49 4.65
CA GLU A 91 -8.29 -3.98 5.21
C GLU A 91 -7.53 -4.93 4.27
N ALA A 92 -8.24 -5.75 3.49
CA ALA A 92 -7.64 -6.68 2.54
C ALA A 92 -6.86 -5.95 1.43
N VAL A 93 -7.34 -4.77 1.03
CA VAL A 93 -6.68 -3.95 0.00
C VAL A 93 -5.29 -3.56 0.45
N VAL A 94 -5.18 -2.89 1.59
CA VAL A 94 -3.88 -2.37 2.03
C VAL A 94 -2.94 -3.49 2.48
N VAL A 95 -3.45 -4.54 3.17
CA VAL A 95 -2.60 -5.67 3.59
C VAL A 95 -2.05 -6.44 2.40
N GLY A 96 -2.90 -6.75 1.42
CA GLY A 96 -2.47 -7.44 0.20
C GLY A 96 -1.47 -6.61 -0.61
N ALA A 97 -1.75 -5.34 -0.82
CA ALA A 97 -0.89 -4.46 -1.60
C ALA A 97 0.48 -4.25 -0.94
N MET A 98 0.53 -3.97 0.37
CA MET A 98 1.79 -3.71 1.08
C MET A 98 2.72 -4.91 1.11
N ARG A 99 2.19 -6.15 1.15
CA ARG A 99 2.98 -7.38 1.08
C ARG A 99 3.65 -7.60 -0.27
N ALA A 100 3.14 -6.97 -1.32
CA ALA A 100 3.67 -7.08 -2.67
C ALA A 100 4.71 -5.98 -3.00
N LEU A 101 4.79 -4.94 -2.18
CA LEU A 101 5.74 -3.85 -2.34
C LEU A 101 7.04 -4.12 -1.57
N GLU A 102 8.15 -3.59 -2.06
CA GLU A 102 9.44 -3.63 -1.38
C GLU A 102 9.58 -2.46 -0.37
N ASP A 103 10.43 -2.64 0.62
CA ASP A 103 10.68 -1.60 1.65
C ASP A 103 11.17 -0.28 1.05
N ASP A 104 11.86 -0.33 -0.09
CA ASP A 104 12.41 0.82 -0.79
C ASP A 104 11.44 1.48 -1.79
N ASP A 105 10.24 0.90 -1.98
CA ASP A 105 9.18 1.50 -2.76
C ASP A 105 8.53 2.67 -2.01
N ALA A 106 8.08 3.69 -2.73
CA ALA A 106 7.36 4.81 -2.17
C ALA A 106 5.86 4.51 -2.09
N VAL A 107 5.22 4.96 -1.02
CA VAL A 107 3.76 4.89 -0.85
C VAL A 107 3.19 6.27 -0.60
N VAL A 108 2.14 6.59 -1.35
CA VAL A 108 1.32 7.79 -1.21
C VAL A 108 -0.12 7.33 -1.01
N ALA A 109 -0.88 7.96 -0.11
CA ALA A 109 -2.25 7.59 0.17
C ALA A 109 -3.17 8.83 0.21
N ALA A 110 -4.48 8.59 0.18
CA ALA A 110 -5.48 9.59 0.48
C ALA A 110 -5.61 9.77 2.00
N TYR A 111 -6.60 10.50 2.43
CA TYR A 111 -6.86 10.83 3.85
C TYR A 111 -7.38 9.65 4.72
N ARG A 112 -7.58 8.47 4.15
CA ARG A 112 -8.02 7.23 4.84
C ARG A 112 -6.82 6.28 4.99
N GLU A 113 -5.71 6.80 5.54
CA GLU A 113 -4.40 6.17 5.42
C GLU A 113 -3.89 5.44 6.66
N HIS A 114 -4.71 5.27 7.71
CA HIS A 114 -4.22 4.64 8.95
C HIS A 114 -3.64 3.24 8.70
N GLY A 115 -4.35 2.40 7.93
CA GLY A 115 -3.84 1.08 7.56
C GLY A 115 -2.54 1.15 6.76
N HIS A 116 -2.44 2.10 5.82
CA HIS A 116 -1.24 2.32 5.02
C HIS A 116 -0.05 2.73 5.87
N ALA A 117 -0.25 3.69 6.79
CA ALA A 117 0.77 4.16 7.72
C ALA A 117 1.29 3.03 8.61
N LEU A 118 0.38 2.26 9.23
CA LEU A 118 0.72 1.14 10.12
C LEU A 118 1.56 0.10 9.38
N LEU A 119 1.15 -0.32 8.18
CA LEU A 119 1.84 -1.34 7.41
C LEU A 119 3.16 -0.86 6.78
N ARG A 120 3.32 0.46 6.61
CA ARG A 120 4.61 1.05 6.20
C ARG A 120 5.54 1.35 7.38
N GLY A 121 5.17 0.94 8.59
CA GLY A 121 6.04 0.96 9.75
C GLY A 121 5.92 2.21 10.63
N VAL A 122 4.86 3.00 10.47
CA VAL A 122 4.44 3.95 11.50
C VAL A 122 3.89 3.15 12.67
N SER A 123 4.50 3.25 13.84
CA SER A 123 4.02 2.48 15.00
C SER A 123 2.60 2.92 15.40
N PRO A 124 1.76 2.01 15.90
CA PRO A 124 0.44 2.38 16.43
C PRO A 124 0.51 3.50 17.47
N ALA A 125 1.57 3.54 18.29
CA ALA A 125 1.79 4.60 19.25
C ALA A 125 2.04 5.97 18.60
N ALA A 126 2.87 6.03 17.54
CA ALA A 126 3.14 7.27 16.81
C ALA A 126 1.91 7.75 16.04
N ALA A 127 1.15 6.85 15.40
CA ALA A 127 -0.09 7.18 14.71
C ALA A 127 -1.17 7.69 15.70
N MET A 128 -1.34 7.03 16.85
CA MET A 128 -2.29 7.45 17.88
C MET A 128 -1.88 8.79 18.50
N ALA A 129 -0.59 8.99 18.79
CA ALA A 129 -0.08 10.25 19.29
C ALA A 129 -0.31 11.41 18.31
N GLU A 130 -0.17 11.16 17.00
CA GLU A 130 -0.47 12.15 15.97
C GLU A 130 -1.92 12.59 16.01
N MET A 131 -2.86 11.64 16.08
CA MET A 131 -4.29 11.93 16.17
C MET A 131 -4.69 12.65 17.47
N TYR A 132 -3.92 12.45 18.56
CA TYR A 132 -4.08 13.17 19.84
C TYR A 132 -3.42 14.57 19.82
N GLY A 133 -2.75 14.96 18.73
CA GLY A 133 -2.02 16.23 18.64
C GLY A 133 -0.77 16.28 19.52
N LYS A 134 -0.08 15.15 19.69
CA LYS A 134 1.07 15.03 20.59
C LYS A 134 2.40 15.12 19.86
N ALA A 135 3.41 15.68 20.54
CA ALA A 135 4.75 15.89 19.99
C ALA A 135 5.45 14.57 19.56
N THR A 136 5.05 13.43 20.09
CA THR A 136 5.57 12.10 19.73
C THR A 136 4.86 11.47 18.54
N GLY A 137 3.88 12.17 17.94
CA GLY A 137 3.24 11.77 16.70
C GLY A 137 4.21 11.79 15.51
N CYS A 138 3.91 11.02 14.46
CA CYS A 138 4.77 10.88 13.28
C CYS A 138 4.96 12.20 12.51
N ALA A 139 4.02 13.14 12.63
CA ALA A 139 4.12 14.53 12.14
C ALA A 139 4.08 15.55 13.30
N ARG A 140 4.53 15.15 14.52
CA ARG A 140 4.59 15.97 15.73
C ARG A 140 3.23 16.48 16.23
N GLY A 141 2.15 15.78 15.91
CA GLY A 141 0.79 16.17 16.27
C GLY A 141 0.19 17.26 15.40
N ARG A 142 0.81 17.63 14.28
CA ARG A 142 0.38 18.72 13.38
C ARG A 142 -0.52 18.24 12.23
N GLY A 143 -0.40 16.96 11.85
CA GLY A 143 -1.13 16.38 10.72
C GLY A 143 -2.50 15.82 11.10
N GLY A 144 -2.63 15.29 12.30
CA GLY A 144 -3.84 14.58 12.73
C GLY A 144 -4.08 13.30 11.91
N SER A 145 -5.36 12.90 11.79
CA SER A 145 -5.76 11.64 11.14
C SER A 145 -5.49 11.59 9.62
N MET A 146 -5.41 12.73 8.94
CA MET A 146 -5.38 12.79 7.48
C MET A 146 -4.00 13.07 6.87
N HIS A 147 -2.97 13.21 7.70
CA HIS A 147 -1.64 13.60 7.27
C HIS A 147 -0.56 12.87 8.08
N LEU A 148 -0.61 11.52 8.02
CA LEU A 148 0.42 10.67 8.60
C LEU A 148 1.59 10.55 7.63
N PHE A 149 2.81 10.78 8.07
CA PHE A 149 4.03 10.75 7.26
C PHE A 149 5.14 9.98 7.95
N CYS A 150 5.93 9.24 7.17
CA CYS A 150 7.15 8.60 7.63
C CYS A 150 8.15 8.50 6.47
N ALA A 151 8.90 9.56 6.21
CA ALA A 151 9.82 9.65 5.08
C ALA A 151 10.91 8.57 5.14
N GLU A 152 11.37 8.19 6.35
CA GLU A 152 12.35 7.12 6.56
C GLU A 152 11.85 5.75 6.09
N ARG A 153 10.53 5.56 6.10
CA ARG A 153 9.86 4.36 5.59
C ARG A 153 9.27 4.57 4.19
N ARG A 154 9.64 5.69 3.54
CA ARG A 154 9.12 6.08 2.22
C ARG A 154 7.59 6.12 2.15
N PHE A 155 6.95 6.39 3.27
CA PHE A 155 5.54 6.73 3.36
C PHE A 155 5.39 8.24 3.30
N TYR A 156 4.95 8.72 2.15
CA TYR A 156 4.83 10.15 1.85
C TYR A 156 3.41 10.69 2.10
N GLY A 157 2.66 9.96 2.91
CA GLY A 157 1.52 10.43 3.65
C GLY A 157 0.19 10.39 2.97
N GLY A 158 -0.77 10.89 3.76
CA GLY A 158 -2.14 11.10 3.39
C GLY A 158 -2.41 12.52 2.93
N TYR A 159 -3.23 12.62 1.88
CA TYR A 159 -3.62 13.90 1.28
C TYR A 159 -5.13 14.10 1.44
N ALA A 160 -5.51 15.19 2.12
CA ALA A 160 -6.93 15.53 2.31
C ALA A 160 -7.63 16.01 1.02
N ILE A 161 -6.87 16.58 0.09
CA ILE A 161 -7.37 16.96 -1.22
C ILE A 161 -7.55 15.70 -2.06
N VAL A 162 -8.77 15.49 -2.57
CA VAL A 162 -9.09 14.36 -3.46
C VAL A 162 -8.19 14.44 -4.69
N ALA A 163 -7.60 13.32 -5.09
CA ALA A 163 -6.59 13.19 -6.16
C ALA A 163 -5.24 13.90 -5.89
N GLY A 164 -5.12 14.80 -4.90
CA GLY A 164 -3.89 15.60 -4.68
C GLY A 164 -2.60 14.81 -4.44
N GLY A 165 -2.70 13.54 -4.01
CA GLY A 165 -1.56 12.62 -3.88
C GLY A 165 -1.02 12.10 -5.22
N LEU A 166 -1.84 12.11 -6.28
CA LEU A 166 -1.48 11.53 -7.59
C LEU A 166 -0.30 12.26 -8.26
N PRO A 167 -0.32 13.60 -8.42
CA PRO A 167 0.81 14.33 -8.99
C PRO A 167 2.08 14.24 -8.11
N ILE A 168 1.93 14.11 -6.79
CA ILE A 168 3.05 13.88 -5.87
C ILE A 168 3.71 12.53 -6.17
N ALA A 169 2.91 11.47 -6.35
CA ALA A 169 3.42 10.14 -6.72
C ALA A 169 4.14 10.17 -8.08
N VAL A 170 3.59 10.88 -9.06
CA VAL A 170 4.25 11.10 -10.36
C VAL A 170 5.59 11.80 -10.20
N GLY A 171 5.68 12.81 -9.35
CA GLY A 171 6.92 13.52 -9.04
C GLY A 171 7.97 12.63 -8.37
N LEU A 172 7.57 11.81 -7.39
CA LEU A 172 8.45 10.83 -6.73
C LEU A 172 9.00 9.81 -7.73
N ALA A 173 8.12 9.24 -8.57
CA ALA A 173 8.49 8.29 -9.59
C ALA A 173 9.43 8.91 -10.65
N LEU A 174 9.21 10.16 -11.05
CA LEU A 174 10.10 10.90 -11.94
C LEU A 174 11.48 11.08 -11.31
N SER A 175 11.54 11.45 -10.04
CA SER A 175 12.80 11.60 -9.29
C SER A 175 13.58 10.28 -9.24
N ASP A 176 12.91 9.16 -8.94
CA ASP A 176 13.56 7.84 -8.89
C ASP A 176 14.03 7.41 -10.29
N LYS A 177 13.25 7.66 -11.34
CA LYS A 177 13.65 7.40 -12.72
C LYS A 177 14.87 8.20 -13.15
N LEU A 178 14.89 9.51 -12.91
CA LEU A 178 16.02 10.39 -13.23
C LEU A 178 17.29 10.00 -12.47
N ALA A 179 17.14 9.48 -11.25
CA ALA A 179 18.24 8.98 -10.45
C ALA A 179 18.67 7.53 -10.80
N GLY A 180 18.04 6.91 -11.81
CA GLY A 180 18.33 5.52 -12.22
C GLY A 180 17.97 4.46 -11.19
N ARG A 181 17.04 4.76 -10.26
CA ARG A 181 16.60 3.82 -9.23
C ARG A 181 15.48 2.93 -9.75
N ARG A 182 15.53 1.64 -9.41
CA ARG A 182 14.52 0.65 -9.80
C ARG A 182 13.45 0.49 -8.71
N ARG A 183 12.77 1.57 -8.38
CA ARG A 183 11.74 1.64 -7.34
C ARG A 183 10.37 1.81 -7.95
N VAL A 184 9.35 1.35 -7.23
CA VAL A 184 7.95 1.59 -7.54
C VAL A 184 7.43 2.72 -6.64
N THR A 185 6.62 3.61 -7.19
CA THR A 185 5.79 4.52 -6.40
C THR A 185 4.35 4.06 -6.49
N ALA A 186 3.84 3.49 -5.40
CA ALA A 186 2.45 3.10 -5.26
C ALA A 186 1.62 4.27 -4.71
N VAL A 187 0.50 4.58 -5.36
CA VAL A 187 -0.43 5.62 -4.92
C VAL A 187 -1.83 5.06 -4.76
N PHE A 188 -2.41 5.21 -3.56
CA PHE A 188 -3.74 4.77 -3.20
C PHE A 188 -4.72 5.96 -3.22
N PHE A 189 -5.88 5.76 -3.82
CA PHE A 189 -6.93 6.77 -3.95
C PHE A 189 -8.29 6.13 -4.15
N GLY A 190 -9.36 6.79 -3.72
CA GLY A 190 -10.73 6.31 -3.87
C GLY A 190 -11.29 6.51 -5.28
N ASP A 191 -12.41 5.84 -5.57
CA ASP A 191 -13.14 5.95 -6.85
C ASP A 191 -13.49 7.41 -7.21
N GLY A 192 -13.87 8.24 -6.23
CA GLY A 192 -14.15 9.65 -6.48
C GLY A 192 -12.98 10.48 -7.00
N ALA A 193 -11.74 10.03 -6.80
CA ALA A 193 -10.57 10.71 -7.34
C ALA A 193 -10.46 10.59 -8.87
N THR A 194 -11.17 9.63 -9.48
CA THR A 194 -11.16 9.45 -10.93
C THR A 194 -11.92 10.53 -11.69
N ASP A 195 -12.72 11.34 -11.00
CA ASP A 195 -13.46 12.47 -11.58
C ASP A 195 -12.62 13.77 -11.57
N GLU A 196 -11.47 13.79 -10.86
CA GLU A 196 -10.62 14.97 -10.76
C GLU A 196 -9.65 15.09 -11.95
N GLY A 197 -9.34 16.33 -12.36
CA GLY A 197 -8.41 16.60 -13.47
C GLY A 197 -7.02 16.04 -13.21
N GLU A 198 -6.54 16.13 -11.97
CA GLU A 198 -5.22 15.64 -11.54
C GLU A 198 -5.03 14.14 -11.77
N PHE A 199 -6.12 13.35 -11.73
CA PHE A 199 -6.06 11.93 -12.06
C PHE A 199 -5.68 11.72 -13.54
N HIS A 200 -6.38 12.39 -14.44
CA HIS A 200 -6.13 12.30 -15.89
C HIS A 200 -4.75 12.85 -16.28
N GLU A 201 -4.35 13.96 -15.69
CA GLU A 201 -3.03 14.56 -15.89
C GLU A 201 -1.91 13.64 -15.40
N SER A 202 -2.09 13.02 -14.21
CA SER A 202 -1.14 12.08 -13.64
C SER A 202 -0.98 10.81 -14.47
N LEU A 203 -2.08 10.23 -14.98
CA LEU A 203 -2.05 9.09 -15.90
C LEU A 203 -1.30 9.45 -17.18
N ASN A 204 -1.63 10.63 -17.77
CA ASN A 204 -0.99 11.10 -18.99
C ASN A 204 0.52 11.27 -18.82
N LEU A 205 0.97 11.98 -17.77
CA LEU A 205 2.38 12.20 -17.52
C LEU A 205 3.12 10.89 -17.19
N ALA A 206 2.53 10.02 -16.38
CA ALA A 206 3.11 8.73 -16.07
C ALA A 206 3.30 7.85 -17.31
N ALA A 207 2.30 7.82 -18.20
CA ALA A 207 2.37 7.08 -19.46
C ALA A 207 3.38 7.70 -20.43
N LEU A 208 3.30 9.02 -20.66
CA LEU A 208 4.16 9.76 -21.56
C LEU A 208 5.65 9.58 -21.24
N TRP A 209 5.97 9.62 -19.97
CA TRP A 209 7.35 9.48 -19.47
C TRP A 209 7.69 8.07 -19.02
N SER A 210 6.80 7.09 -19.20
CA SER A 210 6.99 5.70 -18.74
C SER A 210 7.49 5.64 -17.30
N LEU A 211 6.79 6.32 -16.38
CA LEU A 211 7.19 6.44 -14.98
C LEU A 211 6.83 5.16 -14.20
N PRO A 212 7.62 4.80 -13.18
CA PRO A 212 7.38 3.63 -12.34
C PRO A 212 6.29 3.90 -11.30
N VAL A 213 5.06 4.19 -11.75
CA VAL A 213 3.89 4.42 -10.89
C VAL A 213 2.94 3.23 -10.93
N LEU A 214 2.52 2.79 -9.76
CA LEU A 214 1.42 1.84 -9.57
C LEU A 214 0.23 2.58 -8.97
N PHE A 215 -0.81 2.77 -9.78
CA PHE A 215 -2.07 3.39 -9.38
C PHE A 215 -2.99 2.33 -8.78
N LEU A 216 -3.38 2.50 -7.52
CA LEU A 216 -4.21 1.58 -6.74
C LEU A 216 -5.52 2.30 -6.37
N CYS A 217 -6.56 2.07 -7.16
CA CYS A 217 -7.88 2.64 -6.93
C CYS A 217 -8.66 1.77 -5.92
N GLU A 218 -8.88 2.29 -4.73
CA GLU A 218 -9.71 1.71 -3.68
C GLU A 218 -11.18 2.01 -3.99
N ASN A 219 -11.76 1.26 -4.94
CA ASN A 219 -13.14 1.47 -5.34
C ASN A 219 -14.09 0.92 -4.26
N ASN A 220 -14.41 1.78 -3.30
CA ASN A 220 -15.34 1.45 -2.21
C ASN A 220 -16.79 1.83 -2.52
N GLN A 221 -17.10 2.14 -3.78
CA GLN A 221 -18.41 2.41 -4.38
C GLN A 221 -19.01 3.78 -4.04
N TYR A 222 -18.34 4.62 -3.25
CA TYR A 222 -18.87 5.90 -2.84
C TYR A 222 -17.82 7.01 -2.79
N ALA A 223 -17.95 7.99 -3.67
CA ALA A 223 -17.27 9.27 -3.56
C ALA A 223 -17.97 10.08 -2.46
N MET A 224 -17.43 10.11 -1.25
CA MET A 224 -18.07 10.67 -0.05
C MET A 224 -19.47 10.06 0.17
N GLY A 225 -20.54 10.73 -0.25
CA GLY A 225 -21.93 10.28 -0.19
C GLY A 225 -22.55 10.02 -1.57
N THR A 226 -21.79 10.10 -2.66
CA THR A 226 -22.29 9.89 -4.02
C THR A 226 -21.89 8.51 -4.52
N ALA A 227 -22.87 7.66 -4.81
CA ALA A 227 -22.60 6.33 -5.36
C ALA A 227 -21.92 6.42 -6.73
N LEU A 228 -21.00 5.49 -7.05
CA LEU A 228 -20.23 5.42 -8.30
C LEU A 228 -21.16 5.56 -9.53
N ALA A 229 -22.28 4.86 -9.57
CA ALA A 229 -23.23 4.90 -10.66
C ALA A 229 -23.92 6.27 -10.87
N ARG A 230 -23.75 7.22 -9.93
CA ARG A 230 -24.32 8.57 -10.00
C ARG A 230 -23.33 9.66 -10.37
N HIS A 231 -22.02 9.42 -10.16
CA HIS A 231 -21.01 10.41 -10.52
C HIS A 231 -20.20 10.00 -11.75
N ALA A 232 -20.03 8.70 -12.03
CA ALA A 232 -19.28 8.24 -13.18
C ALA A 232 -20.19 7.92 -14.38
N ALA A 233 -19.98 8.56 -15.51
CA ALA A 233 -20.68 8.25 -16.76
C ALA A 233 -20.33 6.84 -17.25
N ASN A 234 -19.09 6.38 -17.02
CA ASN A 234 -18.66 5.01 -17.22
C ASN A 234 -18.22 4.43 -15.86
N PRO A 235 -19.03 3.56 -15.23
CA PRO A 235 -18.69 2.98 -13.94
C PRO A 235 -17.59 1.90 -14.00
N ARG A 236 -17.12 1.53 -15.18
CA ARG A 236 -15.96 0.66 -15.37
C ARG A 236 -14.68 1.49 -15.33
N LEU A 237 -14.17 1.71 -14.14
CA LEU A 237 -13.02 2.60 -13.94
C LEU A 237 -11.77 2.16 -14.69
N ILE A 238 -11.61 0.85 -14.95
CA ILE A 238 -10.48 0.30 -15.74
C ILE A 238 -10.46 0.79 -17.21
N ASP A 239 -11.55 1.34 -17.74
CA ASP A 239 -11.59 1.86 -19.11
C ASP A 239 -10.89 3.24 -19.21
N ILE A 240 -10.80 4.00 -18.11
CA ILE A 240 -10.19 5.33 -18.11
C ILE A 240 -8.67 5.25 -18.32
N PRO A 241 -7.91 4.44 -17.56
CA PRO A 241 -6.47 4.26 -17.81
C PRO A 241 -6.15 3.77 -19.22
N ALA A 242 -7.01 2.94 -19.82
CA ALA A 242 -6.84 2.43 -21.17
C ALA A 242 -6.77 3.57 -22.21
N ALA A 243 -7.56 4.65 -22.04
CA ALA A 243 -7.49 5.84 -22.90
C ALA A 243 -6.13 6.55 -22.83
N HIS A 244 -5.41 6.42 -21.72
CA HIS A 244 -4.03 6.91 -21.52
C HIS A 244 -2.96 5.84 -21.83
N ARG A 245 -3.35 4.69 -22.40
CA ARG A 245 -2.45 3.54 -22.68
C ARG A 245 -1.78 2.98 -21.43
N VAL A 246 -2.43 3.09 -20.29
CA VAL A 246 -2.00 2.47 -19.02
C VAL A 246 -2.74 1.14 -18.89
N PRO A 247 -2.04 0.00 -18.83
CA PRO A 247 -2.69 -1.28 -18.59
C PRO A 247 -3.38 -1.31 -17.24
N ALA A 248 -4.62 -1.81 -17.23
CA ALA A 248 -5.49 -1.83 -16.06
C ALA A 248 -6.06 -3.21 -15.80
N GLU A 249 -6.23 -3.55 -14.54
CA GLU A 249 -6.85 -4.81 -14.05
C GLU A 249 -7.83 -4.49 -12.93
N GLN A 250 -8.99 -5.16 -12.92
CA GLN A 250 -9.96 -5.10 -11.82
C GLN A 250 -9.75 -6.34 -10.94
N VAL A 251 -9.72 -6.15 -9.63
CA VAL A 251 -9.42 -7.17 -8.63
C VAL A 251 -10.48 -7.16 -7.54
N ASP A 252 -10.82 -8.33 -7.00
CA ASP A 252 -11.65 -8.43 -5.79
C ASP A 252 -10.86 -7.93 -4.57
N GLY A 253 -11.13 -6.71 -4.15
CA GLY A 253 -10.50 -6.04 -3.01
C GLY A 253 -10.93 -6.61 -1.65
N MET A 254 -11.90 -7.56 -1.61
CA MET A 254 -12.28 -8.27 -0.38
C MET A 254 -11.43 -9.54 -0.18
N ASP A 255 -10.67 -9.99 -1.19
CA ASP A 255 -9.72 -11.12 -1.09
C ASP A 255 -8.28 -10.61 -1.00
N VAL A 256 -7.70 -10.68 0.20
CA VAL A 256 -6.34 -10.19 0.49
C VAL A 256 -5.26 -10.85 -0.39
N LEU A 257 -5.42 -12.12 -0.72
CA LEU A 257 -4.44 -12.84 -1.55
C LEU A 257 -4.58 -12.51 -3.03
N ALA A 258 -5.80 -12.27 -3.51
CA ALA A 258 -6.03 -11.77 -4.87
C ALA A 258 -5.39 -10.39 -5.06
N VAL A 259 -5.56 -9.49 -4.07
CA VAL A 259 -4.91 -8.16 -4.06
C VAL A 259 -3.38 -8.31 -4.04
N GLU A 260 -2.82 -9.15 -3.16
CA GLU A 260 -1.37 -9.38 -3.11
C GLU A 260 -0.81 -9.85 -4.46
N GLN A 261 -1.44 -10.87 -5.05
CA GLN A 261 -0.98 -11.45 -6.31
C GLN A 261 -1.05 -10.45 -7.47
N ALA A 262 -2.15 -9.70 -7.59
CA ALA A 262 -2.32 -8.69 -8.64
C ALA A 262 -1.31 -7.55 -8.46
N THR A 263 -1.14 -7.06 -7.22
CA THR A 263 -0.17 -6.00 -6.91
C THR A 263 1.26 -6.46 -7.19
N ARG A 264 1.62 -7.69 -6.85
CA ARG A 264 2.95 -8.27 -7.12
C ARG A 264 3.24 -8.33 -8.63
N ARG A 265 2.29 -8.80 -9.44
CA ARG A 265 2.43 -8.81 -10.91
C ARG A 265 2.58 -7.39 -11.46
N ALA A 266 1.75 -6.47 -11.00
CA ALA A 266 1.77 -5.09 -11.47
C ALA A 266 3.06 -4.37 -11.04
N ALA A 267 3.50 -4.50 -9.79
CA ALA A 267 4.73 -3.92 -9.28
C ALA A 267 5.96 -4.46 -10.01
N ALA A 268 6.03 -5.77 -10.27
CA ALA A 268 7.11 -6.37 -11.06
C ALA A 268 7.18 -5.75 -12.46
N ALA A 269 6.05 -5.64 -13.17
CA ALA A 269 6.00 -5.03 -14.49
C ALA A 269 6.43 -3.55 -14.47
N VAL A 270 6.00 -2.78 -13.45
CA VAL A 270 6.43 -1.39 -13.25
C VAL A 270 7.94 -1.30 -13.02
N ARG A 271 8.49 -2.18 -12.19
CA ARG A 271 9.93 -2.23 -11.85
C ARG A 271 10.81 -2.61 -13.03
N GLU A 272 10.28 -3.41 -13.95
CA GLU A 272 10.94 -3.77 -15.22
C GLU A 272 10.89 -2.66 -16.29
N ALA A 273 10.53 -1.45 -15.89
CA ALA A 273 10.41 -0.27 -16.75
C ALA A 273 9.34 -0.38 -17.86
N ALA A 274 8.32 -1.23 -17.65
CA ALA A 274 7.19 -1.35 -18.57
C ALA A 274 6.18 -0.18 -18.48
N GLY A 275 6.50 0.89 -17.74
CA GLY A 275 5.64 2.03 -17.51
C GLY A 275 4.60 1.80 -16.40
N PRO A 276 3.65 2.74 -16.22
CA PRO A 276 2.69 2.67 -15.13
C PRO A 276 1.70 1.50 -15.28
N ARG A 277 1.08 1.13 -14.16
CA ARG A 277 -0.03 0.15 -14.08
C ARG A 277 -1.14 0.72 -13.21
N PHE A 278 -2.35 0.25 -13.47
CA PHE A 278 -3.54 0.61 -12.70
C PHE A 278 -4.25 -0.65 -12.22
N LEU A 279 -4.58 -0.70 -10.93
CA LEU A 279 -5.44 -1.73 -10.34
C LEU A 279 -6.69 -1.06 -9.77
N GLU A 280 -7.86 -1.52 -10.18
CA GLU A 280 -9.13 -1.22 -9.53
C GLU A 280 -9.41 -2.31 -8.50
N LEU A 281 -9.38 -1.96 -7.23
CA LEU A 281 -9.56 -2.86 -6.10
C LEU A 281 -11.01 -2.68 -5.60
N LEU A 282 -11.90 -3.60 -6.02
CA LEU A 282 -13.31 -3.55 -5.66
C LEU A 282 -13.50 -3.92 -4.19
N THR A 283 -13.81 -2.94 -3.38
CA THR A 283 -13.98 -3.07 -1.93
C THR A 283 -15.25 -2.36 -1.47
N TYR A 284 -15.45 -2.26 -0.17
CA TYR A 284 -16.58 -1.53 0.38
C TYR A 284 -16.29 -0.93 1.76
N ARG A 285 -16.55 0.35 1.91
CA ARG A 285 -16.43 1.06 3.18
C ARG A 285 -17.59 0.73 4.09
N PHE A 286 -17.37 0.00 5.20
CA PHE A 286 -18.46 -0.39 6.13
C PHE A 286 -18.95 0.73 7.03
N ARG A 287 -18.18 1.80 7.19
CA ARG A 287 -18.56 2.97 7.99
C ARG A 287 -18.93 4.13 7.08
N ALA A 288 -19.56 5.14 7.65
CA ALA A 288 -19.82 6.41 6.97
C ALA A 288 -18.52 7.01 6.41
N HIS A 289 -18.61 8.01 5.55
CA HIS A 289 -17.43 8.64 4.92
C HIS A 289 -16.43 9.13 5.97
N SER A 290 -16.92 9.79 7.01
CA SER A 290 -16.15 10.18 8.19
C SER A 290 -16.98 10.00 9.45
N MET A 291 -16.35 10.14 10.62
CA MET A 291 -17.08 10.06 11.89
C MET A 291 -18.10 11.18 12.09
N TYR A 292 -18.02 12.27 11.34
CA TYR A 292 -18.98 13.37 11.36
C TYR A 292 -20.19 13.10 10.44
N ASP A 293 -20.10 12.15 9.52
CA ASP A 293 -21.09 11.86 8.49
C ASP A 293 -22.27 11.05 9.05
N ALA A 294 -23.49 11.55 8.82
CA ALA A 294 -24.72 10.91 9.27
C ALA A 294 -25.21 9.75 8.39
N GLU A 295 -24.49 9.41 7.31
CA GLU A 295 -24.72 8.25 6.44
C GLU A 295 -26.14 8.15 5.83
N ARG A 296 -26.72 9.27 5.41
CA ARG A 296 -28.10 9.33 4.88
C ARG A 296 -28.22 8.94 3.40
N TYR A 297 -27.12 8.68 2.72
CA TYR A 297 -27.04 8.51 1.27
C TYR A 297 -27.09 7.05 0.81
N ARG A 298 -26.99 6.08 1.71
CA ARG A 298 -27.01 4.66 1.39
C ARG A 298 -27.91 3.85 2.31
N ASP A 299 -28.41 2.74 1.79
CA ASP A 299 -29.28 1.84 2.54
C ASP A 299 -28.49 0.94 3.50
N ARG A 300 -29.06 0.70 4.68
CA ARG A 300 -28.45 -0.21 5.67
C ARG A 300 -28.39 -1.66 5.19
N GLY A 301 -29.33 -2.05 4.32
CA GLY A 301 -29.36 -3.39 3.71
C GLY A 301 -28.19 -3.59 2.76
N GLU A 302 -27.75 -2.56 2.03
CA GLU A 302 -26.57 -2.60 1.19
C GLU A 302 -25.30 -2.85 2.03
N VAL A 303 -25.11 -2.08 3.11
CA VAL A 303 -24.01 -2.29 4.04
C VAL A 303 -24.03 -3.70 4.64
N ALA A 304 -25.21 -4.19 5.05
CA ALA A 304 -25.35 -5.53 5.61
C ALA A 304 -25.05 -6.64 4.57
N ALA A 305 -25.37 -6.41 3.30
CA ALA A 305 -25.02 -7.33 2.22
C ALA A 305 -23.49 -7.42 2.02
N TRP A 306 -22.80 -6.29 1.99
CA TRP A 306 -21.35 -6.25 1.87
C TRP A 306 -20.64 -6.83 3.11
N ARG A 307 -21.18 -6.63 4.32
CA ARG A 307 -20.63 -7.24 5.55
C ARG A 307 -20.62 -8.77 5.54
N LYS A 308 -21.48 -9.42 4.73
CA LYS A 308 -21.39 -10.89 4.53
C LYS A 308 -20.12 -11.30 3.79
N ARG A 309 -19.43 -10.36 3.19
CA ARG A 309 -18.15 -10.51 2.54
C ARG A 309 -17.04 -9.75 3.29
N ASP A 310 -17.13 -9.62 4.62
CA ASP A 310 -16.06 -9.00 5.42
C ASP A 310 -14.73 -9.69 5.10
N PRO A 311 -13.69 -8.94 4.70
CA PRO A 311 -12.42 -9.52 4.26
C PRO A 311 -11.73 -10.34 5.37
N ILE A 312 -11.93 -9.96 6.64
CA ILE A 312 -11.38 -10.70 7.78
C ILE A 312 -12.13 -12.02 7.93
N ASP A 313 -13.46 -12.00 7.91
CA ASP A 313 -14.27 -13.21 8.06
C ASP A 313 -14.03 -14.20 6.92
N LEU A 314 -13.92 -13.71 5.68
CA LEU A 314 -13.59 -14.54 4.51
C LEU A 314 -12.22 -15.21 4.68
N PHE A 315 -11.22 -14.48 5.12
CA PHE A 315 -9.89 -15.02 5.30
C PHE A 315 -9.80 -15.98 6.50
N VAL A 316 -10.48 -15.68 7.62
CA VAL A 316 -10.63 -16.59 8.77
C VAL A 316 -11.28 -17.91 8.35
N ALA A 317 -12.38 -17.86 7.59
CA ALA A 317 -13.06 -19.05 7.11
C ALA A 317 -12.13 -19.92 6.22
N ARG A 318 -11.33 -19.27 5.37
CA ARG A 318 -10.36 -19.95 4.51
C ARG A 318 -9.23 -20.61 5.31
N LEU A 319 -8.66 -19.89 6.30
CA LEU A 319 -7.62 -20.43 7.19
C LEU A 319 -8.13 -21.63 8.01
N ARG A 320 -9.37 -21.58 8.49
CA ARG A 320 -10.00 -22.70 9.21
C ARG A 320 -10.23 -23.92 8.31
N ALA A 321 -10.72 -23.69 7.09
CA ALA A 321 -10.95 -24.77 6.12
C ALA A 321 -9.66 -25.53 5.77
N GLU A 322 -8.51 -24.83 5.81
CA GLU A 322 -7.19 -25.41 5.56
C GLU A 322 -6.48 -25.93 6.83
N GLY A 323 -7.13 -25.83 8.00
CA GLY A 323 -6.57 -26.30 9.27
C GLY A 323 -5.42 -25.45 9.82
N HIS A 324 -5.29 -24.20 9.36
CA HIS A 324 -4.23 -23.27 9.79
C HIS A 324 -4.65 -22.38 10.96
N LEU A 325 -5.93 -22.36 11.32
CA LEU A 325 -6.47 -21.49 12.37
C LEU A 325 -7.53 -22.21 13.20
N ASP A 326 -7.33 -22.29 14.50
CA ASP A 326 -8.35 -22.67 15.48
C ASP A 326 -8.84 -21.46 16.30
N ASP A 327 -9.83 -21.67 17.14
CA ASP A 327 -10.43 -20.62 17.97
C ASP A 327 -9.42 -20.03 18.99
N GLY A 328 -8.51 -20.86 19.52
CA GLY A 328 -7.47 -20.42 20.43
C GLY A 328 -6.44 -19.50 19.76
N ALA A 329 -6.01 -19.88 18.55
CA ALA A 329 -5.09 -19.08 17.76
C ALA A 329 -5.72 -17.73 17.33
N LEU A 330 -7.00 -17.74 16.90
CA LEU A 330 -7.73 -16.54 16.57
C LEU A 330 -7.83 -15.60 17.78
N ALA A 331 -8.30 -16.12 18.92
CA ALA A 331 -8.45 -15.33 20.14
C ALA A 331 -7.11 -14.73 20.61
N ARG A 332 -6.01 -15.46 20.45
CA ARG A 332 -4.66 -14.96 20.77
C ARG A 332 -4.26 -13.81 19.84
N ILE A 333 -4.43 -13.95 18.53
CA ILE A 333 -4.08 -12.89 17.54
C ILE A 333 -4.93 -11.64 17.79
N GLU A 334 -6.22 -11.78 18.04
CA GLU A 334 -7.10 -10.67 18.39
C GLU A 334 -6.70 -9.98 19.70
N GLY A 335 -6.35 -10.78 20.72
CA GLY A 335 -5.87 -10.26 22.00
C GLY A 335 -4.56 -9.50 21.89
N GLU A 336 -3.61 -9.98 21.08
CA GLU A 336 -2.35 -9.31 20.81
C GLU A 336 -2.57 -7.97 20.09
N ALA A 337 -3.42 -7.94 19.05
CA ALA A 337 -3.76 -6.71 18.34
C ALA A 337 -4.45 -5.69 19.25
N ALA A 338 -5.41 -6.14 20.07
CA ALA A 338 -6.09 -5.26 21.01
C ALA A 338 -5.15 -4.71 22.09
N ALA A 339 -4.23 -5.51 22.59
CA ALA A 339 -3.23 -5.09 23.59
C ALA A 339 -2.26 -4.05 22.99
N GLU A 340 -1.83 -4.24 21.73
CA GLU A 340 -0.97 -3.28 21.01
C GLU A 340 -1.67 -1.93 20.85
N VAL A 341 -2.94 -1.93 20.45
CA VAL A 341 -3.75 -0.70 20.35
C VAL A 341 -3.96 -0.04 21.70
N ALA A 342 -4.24 -0.81 22.75
CA ALA A 342 -4.39 -0.27 24.11
C ALA A 342 -3.10 0.39 24.61
N ALA A 343 -1.94 -0.22 24.33
CA ALA A 343 -0.62 0.35 24.66
C ALA A 343 -0.37 1.65 23.88
N ALA A 344 -0.78 1.72 22.61
CA ALA A 344 -0.68 2.92 21.79
C ALA A 344 -1.52 4.09 22.34
N VAL A 345 -2.75 3.80 22.79
CA VAL A 345 -3.62 4.81 23.43
C VAL A 345 -2.97 5.34 24.71
N LYS A 346 -2.49 4.45 25.56
CA LYS A 346 -1.80 4.84 26.81
C LYS A 346 -0.60 5.73 26.52
N ALA A 347 0.25 5.35 25.58
CA ALA A 347 1.41 6.14 25.18
C ALA A 347 1.01 7.54 24.67
N ALA A 348 -0.06 7.63 23.86
CA ALA A 348 -0.57 8.90 23.36
C ALA A 348 -1.14 9.79 24.47
N GLU A 349 -1.82 9.21 25.47
CA GLU A 349 -2.35 9.98 26.61
C GLU A 349 -1.24 10.57 27.49
N GLU A 350 -0.16 9.82 27.71
CA GLU A 350 1.00 10.23 28.52
C GLU A 350 1.95 11.19 27.76
N ALA A 351 1.89 11.25 26.43
CA ALA A 351 2.78 12.04 25.61
C ALA A 351 2.55 13.56 25.77
N PRO A 352 3.60 14.39 25.69
CA PRO A 352 3.47 15.85 25.76
C PRO A 352 2.85 16.43 24.49
N LEU A 353 2.24 17.62 24.64
CA LEU A 353 1.89 18.45 23.49
C LEU A 353 3.17 19.09 22.92
N GLU A 354 3.13 19.51 21.65
CA GLU A 354 4.21 20.29 21.08
C GLU A 354 4.26 21.67 21.76
N PRO A 355 5.47 22.19 22.11
CA PRO A 355 5.61 23.52 22.69
C PRO A 355 5.07 24.60 21.76
N VAL A 356 4.38 25.60 22.33
CA VAL A 356 3.77 26.71 21.54
C VAL A 356 4.84 27.50 20.80
N GLU A 357 6.04 27.56 21.35
CA GLU A 357 7.22 28.24 20.75
C GLU A 357 7.63 27.59 19.42
N ASP A 358 7.33 26.32 19.21
CA ASP A 358 7.61 25.59 17.98
C ASP A 358 6.53 25.79 16.88
N LEU A 359 5.48 26.57 17.12
CA LEU A 359 4.34 26.73 16.22
C LEU A 359 4.74 27.14 14.79
N THR A 360 5.70 28.05 14.67
CA THR A 360 6.21 28.54 13.38
C THR A 360 7.35 27.71 12.80
N ARG A 361 7.83 26.71 13.56
CA ARG A 361 8.90 25.83 13.13
C ARG A 361 8.42 24.92 11.98
N PHE A 362 9.26 24.72 10.99
CA PHE A 362 8.98 23.90 9.80
C PHE A 362 7.94 24.50 8.83
N VAL A 363 7.51 25.75 8.99
CA VAL A 363 6.63 26.43 8.03
C VAL A 363 7.40 26.83 6.76
N TYR A 364 8.65 27.23 6.91
CA TYR A 364 9.55 27.60 5.80
C TYR A 364 10.80 26.75 5.80
N ALA A 365 11.41 26.59 4.63
CA ALA A 365 12.77 26.06 4.54
C ALA A 365 13.72 26.98 5.33
N ARG A 366 14.68 26.37 6.04
CA ARG A 366 15.75 27.19 6.66
C ARG A 366 16.52 27.87 5.53
N GLU A 367 16.72 29.18 5.64
CA GLU A 367 17.70 29.84 4.82
C GLU A 367 19.06 29.21 5.08
N VAL A 368 19.68 28.70 4.02
CA VAL A 368 21.07 28.26 4.05
C VAL A 368 21.86 29.58 4.05
N MET A 369 22.26 30.07 5.24
CA MET A 369 23.21 31.14 5.37
C MET A 369 24.60 30.64 4.99
#